data_de70742c8aa042f49dd493b1bbf14e76
#
_entry.id   de70742c8aa042f49dd493b1bbf14e76
#
_cell.length_a   1.000
_cell.length_b   1.000
_cell.length_c   1.000
_cell.angle_alpha   90.00
_cell.angle_beta   90.00
_cell.angle_gamma   90.00
#
_symmetry.space_group_name_H-M   'P 1'
#
loop_
_entity.id
_entity.type
_entity.pdbx_description
1 polymer ?
#
loop_
_entity_poly.entity_id
_entity_poly.type
_entity_poly.pdbx_seq_one_letter_code
_entity_poly.pdbx_strand_id
1 'polypeptide(L)'
;KSAFSLVGLSFYLYVLIEVDASYTKYIALLALLFILLLNVFGVKKVEKTQLIIVTISILSLITIIFFGFNSFDSSLMEPVFTDGSSGFIAGVAFLYISYAGVTKIAAVAGEIKNPEKNLPRTMIISLLLITTVYVLVALVLVGNVDQAVLSTDIKPIHTLFQTIGGDYFGYFAA
;
A
#
# COMPACT_ATOMS: atom_id res chain seq x y z
N LYS A 1 5.91 4.14 -10.78
CA LYS A 1 5.56 3.59 -9.46
C LYS A 1 6.42 4.18 -8.34
N SER A 2 7.76 4.17 -8.44
CA SER A 2 8.65 4.68 -7.37
C SER A 2 8.40 6.14 -7.00
N ALA A 3 8.22 7.02 -8.00
CA ALA A 3 7.88 8.42 -7.74
C ALA A 3 6.52 8.57 -7.02
N PHE A 4 5.53 7.77 -7.42
CA PHE A 4 4.22 7.75 -6.78
C PHE A 4 4.30 7.30 -5.31
N SER A 5 5.13 6.28 -5.03
CA SER A 5 5.36 5.81 -3.66
C SER A 5 6.06 6.83 -2.79
N LEU A 6 7.00 7.62 -3.34
CA LEU A 6 7.67 8.70 -2.60
C LEU A 6 6.73 9.85 -2.24
N VAL A 7 5.83 10.22 -3.16
CA VAL A 7 4.80 11.22 -2.89
C VAL A 7 3.82 10.70 -1.83
N GLY A 8 3.36 9.44 -1.95
CA GLY A 8 2.53 8.79 -0.95
C GLY A 8 3.17 8.77 0.43
N LEU A 9 4.45 8.39 0.53
CA LEU A 9 5.23 8.43 1.77
C LEU A 9 5.21 9.84 2.41
N SER A 10 5.33 10.88 1.59
CA SER A 10 5.31 12.26 2.09
C SER A 10 3.98 12.64 2.73
N PHE A 11 2.85 12.15 2.20
CA PHE A 11 1.53 12.38 2.80
C PHE A 11 1.35 11.65 4.14
N TYR A 12 1.89 10.44 4.29
CA TYR A 12 1.86 9.74 5.56
C TYR A 12 2.81 10.38 6.60
N LEU A 13 3.99 10.81 6.19
CA LEU A 13 4.90 11.56 7.07
C LEU A 13 4.31 12.89 7.54
N TYR A 14 3.47 13.54 6.72
CA TYR A 14 2.72 14.73 7.14
C TYR A 14 1.87 14.47 8.39
N VAL A 15 1.26 13.27 8.48
CA VAL A 15 0.45 12.90 9.66
C VAL A 15 1.31 12.79 10.92
N LEU A 16 2.53 12.27 10.79
CA LEU A 16 3.43 12.04 11.93
C LEU A 16 4.11 13.32 12.43
N ILE A 17 4.42 14.26 11.54
CA ILE A 17 5.31 15.39 11.86
C ILE A 17 4.54 16.72 11.84
N GLU A 18 3.23 16.73 11.49
CA GLU A 18 2.37 17.92 11.39
C GLU A 18 2.99 19.08 10.55
N VAL A 19 3.74 18.73 9.50
CA VAL A 19 4.42 19.68 8.61
C VAL A 19 3.47 20.15 7.53
N ASP A 20 3.50 21.43 7.17
CA ASP A 20 2.68 22.03 6.12
C ASP A 20 2.82 21.27 4.78
N ALA A 21 1.70 21.07 4.08
CA ALA A 21 1.64 20.35 2.80
C ALA A 21 2.58 20.94 1.71
N SER A 22 2.98 22.21 1.83
CA SER A 22 3.94 22.86 0.94
C SER A 22 5.33 22.20 0.97
N TYR A 23 5.68 21.50 2.07
CA TYR A 23 6.96 20.80 2.23
C TYR A 23 6.97 19.37 1.68
N THR A 24 5.85 18.83 1.21
CA THR A 24 5.73 17.47 0.64
C THR A 24 6.81 17.17 -0.41
N LYS A 25 7.07 18.14 -1.30
CA LYS A 25 8.11 18.02 -2.34
C LYS A 25 9.51 17.85 -1.76
N TYR A 26 9.83 18.58 -0.70
CA TYR A 26 11.16 18.53 -0.07
C TYR A 26 11.33 17.23 0.72
N ILE A 27 10.27 16.76 1.38
CA ILE A 27 10.26 15.47 2.09
C ILE A 27 10.48 14.32 1.09
N ALA A 28 9.78 14.33 -0.06
CA ALA A 28 9.97 13.34 -1.10
C ALA A 28 11.40 13.33 -1.66
N LEU A 29 12.01 14.51 -1.86
CA LEU A 29 13.38 14.64 -2.32
C LEU A 29 14.39 14.14 -1.27
N LEU A 30 14.18 14.46 0.00
CA LEU A 30 15.03 13.96 1.09
C LEU A 30 14.94 12.44 1.22
N ALA A 31 13.73 11.86 1.12
CA ALA A 31 13.52 10.43 1.12
C ALA A 31 14.22 9.75 -0.06
N LEU A 32 14.14 10.35 -1.26
CA LEU A 32 14.85 9.87 -2.44
C LEU A 32 16.38 9.88 -2.23
N LEU A 33 16.91 10.98 -1.71
CA LEU A 33 18.35 11.11 -1.42
C LEU A 33 18.79 10.07 -0.38
N PHE A 34 18.01 9.87 0.67
CA PHE A 34 18.28 8.88 1.70
C PHE A 34 18.31 7.45 1.13
N ILE A 35 17.33 7.08 0.31
CA ILE A 35 17.28 5.78 -0.37
C ILE A 35 18.50 5.62 -1.30
N LEU A 36 18.88 6.66 -2.03
CA LEU A 36 20.05 6.64 -2.91
C LEU A 36 21.33 6.40 -2.11
N LEU A 37 21.54 7.10 -1.00
CA LEU A 37 22.68 6.90 -0.10
C LEU A 37 22.71 5.47 0.45
N LEU A 38 21.56 4.93 0.90
CA LEU A 38 21.49 3.54 1.37
C LEU A 38 21.92 2.54 0.29
N ASN A 39 21.53 2.76 -0.96
CA ASN A 39 21.94 1.90 -2.08
C ASN A 39 23.44 1.96 -2.36
N VAL A 40 24.10 3.11 -2.15
CA VAL A 40 25.55 3.26 -2.30
C VAL A 40 26.31 2.50 -1.20
N PHE A 41 25.77 2.44 0.03
CA PHE A 41 26.41 1.77 1.17
C PHE A 41 26.31 0.25 1.21
N GLY A 42 25.58 -0.37 0.28
CA GLY A 42 25.59 -1.81 0.05
C GLY A 42 24.25 -2.52 0.16
N VAL A 43 23.98 -3.34 -0.83
CA VAL A 43 22.71 -4.06 -1.08
C VAL A 43 22.32 -4.99 0.08
N LYS A 44 23.25 -5.70 0.72
CA LYS A 44 22.95 -6.69 1.78
C LYS A 44 22.29 -6.09 3.03
N LYS A 45 22.63 -4.85 3.41
CA LYS A 45 21.98 -4.18 4.54
C LYS A 45 20.57 -3.72 4.19
N VAL A 46 20.38 -3.30 2.94
CA VAL A 46 19.09 -2.86 2.40
C VAL A 46 18.08 -4.01 2.39
N GLU A 47 18.47 -5.21 1.97
CA GLU A 47 17.60 -6.40 1.95
C GLU A 47 17.04 -6.75 3.33
N LYS A 48 17.89 -6.76 4.36
CA LYS A 48 17.45 -7.06 5.74
C LYS A 48 16.47 -6.01 6.27
N THR A 49 16.77 -4.73 6.03
CA THR A 49 15.89 -3.63 6.45
C THR A 49 14.55 -3.69 5.71
N GLN A 50 14.59 -3.96 4.41
CA GLN A 50 13.39 -4.13 3.59
C GLN A 50 12.52 -5.29 4.09
N LEU A 51 13.11 -6.43 4.43
CA LEU A 51 12.37 -7.58 4.98
C LEU A 51 11.64 -7.21 6.28
N ILE A 52 12.30 -6.49 7.18
CA ILE A 52 11.69 -6.03 8.44
C ILE A 52 10.51 -5.10 8.15
N ILE A 53 10.70 -4.09 7.30
CA ILE A 53 9.65 -3.12 6.95
C ILE A 53 8.45 -3.85 6.31
N VAL A 54 8.68 -4.73 5.34
CA VAL A 54 7.61 -5.49 4.68
C VAL A 54 6.87 -6.38 5.67
N THR A 55 7.58 -7.03 6.60
CA THR A 55 6.96 -7.88 7.63
C THR A 55 6.06 -7.05 8.53
N ILE A 56 6.52 -5.90 9.02
CA ILE A 56 5.72 -4.99 9.83
C ILE A 56 4.49 -4.50 9.05
N SER A 57 4.66 -4.12 7.79
CA SER A 57 3.56 -3.67 6.93
C SER A 57 2.50 -4.76 6.73
N ILE A 58 2.91 -6.01 6.49
CA ILE A 58 1.97 -7.13 6.34
C ILE A 58 1.22 -7.39 7.64
N LEU A 59 1.92 -7.39 8.77
CA LEU A 59 1.29 -7.56 10.09
C LEU A 59 0.29 -6.44 10.38
N SER A 60 0.62 -5.20 10.05
CA SER A 60 -0.27 -4.06 10.17
C SER A 60 -1.54 -4.25 9.31
N LEU A 61 -1.40 -4.66 8.04
CA LEU A 61 -2.54 -4.94 7.16
C LEU A 61 -3.40 -6.11 7.67
N ILE A 62 -2.80 -7.17 8.19
CA ILE A 62 -3.55 -8.28 8.78
C ILE A 62 -4.35 -7.80 10.00
N THR A 63 -3.72 -6.98 10.84
CA THR A 63 -4.37 -6.40 12.03
C THR A 63 -5.60 -5.58 11.64
N ILE A 64 -5.47 -4.67 10.67
CA ILE A 64 -6.59 -3.84 10.23
C ILE A 64 -7.70 -4.66 9.57
N ILE A 65 -7.37 -5.69 8.82
CA ILE A 65 -8.35 -6.62 8.23
C ILE A 65 -9.14 -7.30 9.36
N PHE A 66 -8.44 -7.83 10.37
CA PHE A 66 -9.09 -8.55 11.47
C PHE A 66 -10.02 -7.64 12.29
N PHE A 67 -9.58 -6.45 12.68
CA PHE A 67 -10.41 -5.52 13.43
C PHE A 67 -11.50 -4.89 12.56
N GLY A 68 -11.21 -4.59 11.29
CA GLY A 68 -12.15 -3.95 10.39
C GLY A 68 -13.33 -4.84 10.00
N PHE A 69 -13.18 -6.16 10.00
CA PHE A 69 -14.31 -7.06 9.82
C PHE A 69 -15.30 -7.05 10.99
N ASN A 70 -14.84 -6.72 12.21
CA ASN A 70 -15.74 -6.58 13.37
C ASN A 70 -16.63 -5.33 13.33
N SER A 71 -16.17 -4.29 12.64
CA SER A 71 -16.87 -2.99 12.50
C SER A 71 -17.49 -2.83 11.12
N PHE A 72 -17.55 -3.91 10.33
CA PHE A 72 -17.98 -3.87 8.94
C PHE A 72 -19.47 -3.55 8.80
N ASP A 73 -19.79 -2.49 8.08
CA ASP A 73 -21.16 -2.08 7.73
C ASP A 73 -21.37 -2.19 6.22
N SER A 74 -22.20 -3.16 5.81
CA SER A 74 -22.52 -3.38 4.40
C SER A 74 -23.30 -2.23 3.75
N SER A 75 -23.97 -1.39 4.53
CA SER A 75 -24.73 -0.24 4.02
C SER A 75 -23.82 0.83 3.41
N LEU A 76 -22.57 0.92 3.88
CA LEU A 76 -21.56 1.84 3.35
C LEU A 76 -21.07 1.45 1.94
N MET A 77 -21.31 0.22 1.51
CA MET A 77 -20.93 -0.25 0.17
C MET A 77 -21.90 0.16 -0.92
N GLU A 78 -23.08 0.68 -0.58
CA GLU A 78 -24.07 1.11 -1.55
C GLU A 78 -23.95 2.62 -1.84
N PRO A 79 -24.04 3.03 -3.12
CA PRO A 79 -24.20 2.24 -4.35
C PRO A 79 -22.87 1.69 -4.89
N VAL A 80 -22.86 0.44 -5.36
CA VAL A 80 -21.65 -0.27 -5.82
C VAL A 80 -21.05 0.32 -7.11
N PHE A 81 -21.85 0.97 -7.96
CA PHE A 81 -21.45 1.51 -9.26
C PHE A 81 -21.94 2.96 -9.45
N THR A 82 -21.37 3.89 -8.70
CA THR A 82 -21.71 5.33 -8.81
C THR A 82 -21.36 5.92 -10.17
N ASP A 83 -20.20 5.56 -10.74
CA ASP A 83 -19.67 6.15 -11.98
C ASP A 83 -19.85 5.25 -13.21
N GLY A 84 -20.69 4.22 -13.10
CA GLY A 84 -20.99 3.30 -14.18
C GLY A 84 -19.76 2.55 -14.73
N SER A 85 -19.85 2.13 -16.00
CA SER A 85 -18.77 1.35 -16.65
C SER A 85 -17.47 2.12 -16.84
N SER A 86 -17.51 3.43 -16.99
CA SER A 86 -16.32 4.27 -17.14
C SER A 86 -15.49 4.32 -15.85
N GLY A 87 -16.15 4.47 -14.70
CA GLY A 87 -15.49 4.43 -13.38
C GLY A 87 -14.86 3.06 -13.11
N PHE A 88 -15.54 1.97 -13.46
CA PHE A 88 -15.02 0.63 -13.35
C PHE A 88 -13.74 0.42 -14.17
N ILE A 89 -13.73 0.82 -15.45
CA ILE A 89 -12.56 0.71 -16.31
C ILE A 89 -11.38 1.56 -15.78
N ALA A 90 -11.65 2.77 -15.31
CA ALA A 90 -10.65 3.62 -14.69
C ALA A 90 -10.05 2.95 -13.44
N GLY A 91 -10.89 2.38 -12.57
CA GLY A 91 -10.46 1.62 -11.38
C GLY A 91 -9.54 0.44 -11.74
N VAL A 92 -9.90 -0.35 -12.76
CA VAL A 92 -9.06 -1.46 -13.25
C VAL A 92 -7.70 -0.95 -13.75
N ALA A 93 -7.65 0.19 -14.46
CA ALA A 93 -6.39 0.78 -14.91
C ALA A 93 -5.49 1.21 -13.74
N PHE A 94 -6.05 1.80 -12.69
CA PHE A 94 -5.32 2.14 -11.47
C PHE A 94 -4.81 0.90 -10.74
N LEU A 95 -5.63 -0.14 -10.62
CA LEU A 95 -5.22 -1.42 -10.03
C LEU A 95 -4.03 -2.04 -10.77
N TYR A 96 -4.02 -2.00 -12.11
CA TYR A 96 -2.90 -2.51 -12.90
C TYR A 96 -1.55 -1.89 -12.49
N ILE A 97 -1.53 -0.58 -12.21
CA ILE A 97 -0.31 0.12 -11.74
C ILE A 97 0.19 -0.48 -10.42
N SER A 98 -0.72 -0.89 -9.53
CA SER A 98 -0.39 -1.50 -8.23
C SER A 98 0.34 -2.84 -8.40
N TYR A 99 0.00 -3.63 -9.43
CA TYR A 99 0.62 -4.91 -9.73
C TYR A 99 1.95 -4.82 -10.53
N ALA A 100 2.35 -3.64 -11.00
CA ALA A 100 3.57 -3.46 -11.80
C ALA A 100 4.88 -3.90 -11.10
N GLY A 101 4.84 -4.18 -9.78
CA GLY A 101 5.97 -4.73 -9.03
C GLY A 101 6.23 -6.22 -9.27
N VAL A 102 5.21 -7.00 -9.62
CA VAL A 102 5.32 -8.46 -9.79
C VAL A 102 6.27 -8.83 -10.94
N THR A 103 6.26 -8.06 -12.02
CA THR A 103 7.14 -8.28 -13.17
C THR A 103 8.63 -8.08 -12.86
N LYS A 104 8.96 -7.35 -11.78
CA LYS A 104 10.35 -7.15 -11.35
C LYS A 104 11.01 -8.43 -10.80
N ILE A 105 10.23 -9.43 -10.43
CA ILE A 105 10.77 -10.74 -10.01
C ILE A 105 11.57 -11.36 -11.16
N ALA A 106 11.16 -11.13 -12.41
CA ALA A 106 11.89 -11.60 -13.59
C ALA A 106 13.30 -10.97 -13.72
N ALA A 107 13.50 -9.74 -13.23
CA ALA A 107 14.79 -9.06 -13.31
C ALA A 107 15.87 -9.72 -12.42
N VAL A 108 15.46 -10.44 -11.37
CA VAL A 108 16.38 -11.17 -10.47
C VAL A 108 16.43 -12.67 -10.76
N ALA A 109 15.95 -13.09 -11.94
CA ALA A 109 15.90 -14.50 -12.33
C ALA A 109 17.27 -15.20 -12.28
N GLY A 110 18.36 -14.48 -12.57
CA GLY A 110 19.73 -14.99 -12.51
C GLY A 110 20.22 -15.37 -11.11
N GLU A 111 19.58 -14.86 -10.05
CA GLU A 111 19.92 -15.15 -8.65
C GLU A 111 19.08 -16.30 -8.07
N ILE A 112 18.04 -16.74 -8.80
CA ILE A 112 17.10 -17.77 -8.36
C ILE A 112 17.62 -19.16 -8.69
N LYS A 113 17.65 -20.06 -7.71
CA LYS A 113 17.96 -21.48 -7.94
C LYS A 113 16.84 -22.12 -8.78
N ASN A 114 17.20 -22.84 -9.86
CA ASN A 114 16.27 -23.48 -10.79
C ASN A 114 15.19 -22.48 -11.30
N PRO A 115 15.59 -21.42 -11.99
CA PRO A 115 14.69 -20.31 -12.34
C PRO A 115 13.51 -20.76 -13.22
N GLU A 116 13.72 -21.71 -14.13
CA GLU A 116 12.67 -22.22 -15.02
C GLU A 116 11.42 -22.73 -14.25
N LYS A 117 11.63 -23.32 -13.07
CA LYS A 117 10.56 -23.88 -12.24
C LYS A 117 10.12 -22.91 -11.13
N ASN A 118 11.08 -22.28 -10.48
CA ASN A 118 10.80 -21.47 -9.28
C ASN A 118 10.29 -20.07 -9.63
N LEU A 119 10.71 -19.47 -10.75
CA LEU A 119 10.30 -18.15 -11.16
C LEU A 119 8.77 -18.07 -11.43
N PRO A 120 8.19 -18.92 -12.31
CA PRO A 120 6.75 -18.89 -12.54
C PRO A 120 5.94 -19.16 -11.27
N ARG A 121 6.38 -20.14 -10.47
CA ARG A 121 5.72 -20.49 -9.22
C ARG A 121 5.72 -19.33 -8.22
N THR A 122 6.85 -18.66 -8.05
CA THR A 122 6.96 -17.50 -7.16
C THR A 122 6.09 -16.35 -7.66
N MET A 123 6.05 -16.08 -8.95
CA MET A 123 5.20 -15.04 -9.52
C MET A 123 3.72 -15.31 -9.27
N ILE A 124 3.25 -16.54 -9.49
CA ILE A 124 1.84 -16.91 -9.27
C ILE A 124 1.47 -16.80 -7.77
N ILE A 125 2.31 -17.37 -6.89
CA ILE A 125 2.06 -17.31 -5.45
C ILE A 125 2.05 -15.86 -4.95
N SER A 126 3.00 -15.04 -5.38
CA SER A 126 3.05 -13.63 -5.02
C SER A 126 1.82 -12.87 -5.52
N LEU A 127 1.38 -13.15 -6.76
CA LEU A 127 0.20 -12.53 -7.33
C LEU A 127 -1.06 -12.88 -6.53
N LEU A 128 -1.26 -14.15 -6.23
CA LEU A 128 -2.40 -14.62 -5.44
C LEU A 128 -2.42 -13.99 -4.04
N LEU A 129 -1.27 -13.98 -3.36
CA LEU A 129 -1.15 -13.41 -2.02
C LEU A 129 -1.45 -11.91 -2.04
N ILE A 130 -0.84 -11.16 -2.95
CA ILE A 130 -1.05 -9.71 -3.07
C ILE A 130 -2.51 -9.41 -3.41
N THR A 131 -3.11 -10.16 -4.34
CA THR A 131 -4.52 -9.99 -4.71
C THR A 131 -5.43 -10.24 -3.52
N THR A 132 -5.20 -11.31 -2.77
CA THR A 132 -6.00 -11.61 -1.56
C THR A 132 -5.92 -10.47 -0.55
N VAL A 133 -4.72 -9.99 -0.25
CA VAL A 133 -4.54 -8.86 0.69
C VAL A 133 -5.23 -7.60 0.18
N TYR A 134 -5.09 -7.27 -1.10
CA TYR A 134 -5.72 -6.07 -1.68
C TYR A 134 -7.25 -6.14 -1.64
N VAL A 135 -7.83 -7.29 -1.97
CA VAL A 135 -9.28 -7.49 -1.91
C VAL A 135 -9.79 -7.35 -0.47
N LEU A 136 -9.12 -7.99 0.49
CA LEU A 136 -9.53 -7.92 1.90
C LEU A 136 -9.41 -6.49 2.46
N VAL A 137 -8.31 -5.79 2.18
CA VAL A 137 -8.13 -4.40 2.61
C VAL A 137 -9.16 -3.48 1.96
N ALA A 138 -9.42 -3.65 0.65
CA ALA A 138 -10.41 -2.84 -0.04
C ALA A 138 -11.83 -3.08 0.51
N LEU A 139 -12.21 -4.33 0.78
CA LEU A 139 -13.51 -4.65 1.40
C LEU A 139 -13.64 -4.01 2.77
N VAL A 140 -12.63 -4.13 3.63
CA VAL A 140 -12.65 -3.53 4.96
C VAL A 140 -12.68 -2.01 4.86
N LEU A 141 -11.94 -1.41 3.92
CA LEU A 141 -11.93 0.03 3.71
C LEU A 141 -13.32 0.56 3.35
N VAL A 142 -13.95 -0.03 2.33
CA VAL A 142 -15.28 0.40 1.85
C VAL A 142 -16.39 0.08 2.84
N GLY A 143 -16.25 -0.98 3.64
CA GLY A 143 -17.22 -1.33 4.67
C GLY A 143 -17.05 -0.61 6.02
N ASN A 144 -16.06 0.27 6.17
CA ASN A 144 -15.86 1.03 7.42
C ASN A 144 -15.74 2.54 7.23
N VAL A 145 -15.47 3.00 6.02
CA VAL A 145 -15.28 4.42 5.72
C VAL A 145 -16.27 4.86 4.65
N ASP A 146 -16.94 5.99 4.89
CA ASP A 146 -17.90 6.56 3.96
C ASP A 146 -17.27 6.87 2.60
N GLN A 147 -17.98 6.56 1.51
CA GLN A 147 -17.51 6.80 0.14
C GLN A 147 -17.25 8.28 -0.15
N ALA A 148 -18.02 9.19 0.46
CA ALA A 148 -17.79 10.63 0.31
C ALA A 148 -16.44 11.05 0.89
N VAL A 149 -16.03 10.46 2.02
CA VAL A 149 -14.71 10.66 2.62
C VAL A 149 -13.62 10.06 1.74
N LEU A 150 -13.79 8.80 1.30
CA LEU A 150 -12.81 8.11 0.46
C LEU A 150 -12.54 8.81 -0.87
N SER A 151 -13.54 9.48 -1.45
CA SER A 151 -13.40 10.15 -2.75
C SER A 151 -12.39 11.30 -2.75
N THR A 152 -12.10 11.89 -1.60
CA THR A 152 -11.17 13.02 -1.44
C THR A 152 -9.96 12.69 -0.54
N ASP A 153 -9.95 11.51 0.07
CA ASP A 153 -8.92 11.11 1.02
C ASP A 153 -7.64 10.68 0.31
N ILE A 154 -6.53 11.32 0.64
CA ILE A 154 -5.18 11.00 0.12
C ILE A 154 -4.43 9.97 0.99
N LYS A 155 -4.99 9.56 2.12
CA LYS A 155 -4.39 8.64 3.10
C LYS A 155 -5.42 7.65 3.66
N PRO A 156 -6.12 6.89 2.79
CA PRO A 156 -7.27 6.08 3.16
C PRO A 156 -6.97 5.00 4.21
N ILE A 157 -5.76 4.45 4.22
CA ILE A 157 -5.37 3.46 5.24
C ILE A 157 -5.26 4.10 6.63
N HIS A 158 -4.70 5.29 6.74
CA HIS A 158 -4.67 6.03 8.00
C HIS A 158 -6.09 6.30 8.51
N THR A 159 -6.96 6.80 7.65
CA THR A 159 -8.37 7.08 7.98
C THR A 159 -9.09 5.81 8.44
N LEU A 160 -8.85 4.68 7.79
CA LEU A 160 -9.40 3.39 8.19
C LEU A 160 -8.94 2.99 9.60
N PHE A 161 -7.65 3.10 9.91
CA PHE A 161 -7.13 2.81 11.25
C PHE A 161 -7.73 3.73 12.30
N GLN A 162 -7.86 5.01 11.98
CA GLN A 162 -8.47 6.01 12.87
C GLN A 162 -9.96 5.71 13.11
N THR A 163 -10.71 5.33 12.09
CA THR A 163 -12.13 4.97 12.20
C THR A 163 -12.34 3.74 13.09
N ILE A 164 -11.49 2.73 12.99
CA ILE A 164 -11.63 1.47 13.73
C ILE A 164 -11.10 1.58 15.16
N GLY A 165 -9.98 2.25 15.38
CA GLY A 165 -9.28 2.24 16.66
C GLY A 165 -9.00 3.61 17.28
N GLY A 166 -9.53 4.68 16.68
CA GLY A 166 -9.30 6.06 17.14
C GLY A 166 -7.93 6.61 16.73
N ASP A 167 -7.62 7.82 17.22
CA ASP A 167 -6.44 8.59 16.78
C ASP A 167 -5.11 7.85 16.97
N TYR A 168 -4.95 7.15 18.08
CA TYR A 168 -3.72 6.39 18.35
C TYR A 168 -3.47 5.27 17.33
N PHE A 169 -4.53 4.62 16.86
CA PHE A 169 -4.44 3.61 15.83
C PHE A 169 -4.11 4.22 14.45
N GLY A 170 -4.62 5.42 14.19
CA GLY A 170 -4.25 6.19 12.99
C GLY A 170 -2.74 6.46 12.91
N TYR A 171 -2.12 6.88 14.01
CA TYR A 171 -0.66 7.11 14.06
C TYR A 171 0.16 5.82 13.86
N PHE A 172 -0.35 4.67 14.24
CA PHE A 172 0.32 3.39 13.99
C PHE A 172 0.35 3.00 12.50
N ALA A 173 -0.60 3.51 11.71
CA ALA A 173 -0.68 3.27 10.27
C ALA A 173 0.19 4.20 9.41
N ALA A 174 0.61 5.35 9.97
CA ALA A 174 1.44 6.35 9.31
C ALA A 174 2.93 6.01 9.43
#